data_5d15d63e9f438f09681ebef00128a3e0
#
_entry.id   5d15d63e9f438f09681ebef00128a3e0
#
_cell.length_a   1.000
_cell.length_b   1.000
_cell.length_c   1.000
_cell.angle_alpha   90.00
_cell.angle_beta   90.00
_cell.angle_gamma   90.00
#
_symmetry.space_group_name_H-M   'P 1'
#
loop_
_entity.id
_entity.type
_entity.pdbx_description
1 polymer ?
#
loop_
_entity_poly.entity_id
_entity_poly.type
_entity_poly.pdbx_seq_one_letter_code
_entity_poly.pdbx_strand_id
1 'polypeptide(L)'
;MGPTGERVPIRRRRHFPCHCIAIALAAAPPVLWAGTGEPDEQLWTELDVTGPIAKNTTITGIAKARFSESLPNPTLTAAEVELNHKIGDWTIGAGYRHDTTQERPEESVDGKNVKITQSVRVFGTYAWRWERNTLALRLRLDDTLNASSNPYRARVRLEYRWATEELSWMSYLFASDEVFYEFQDQQWYRNRFRAGTNLVLTKRTDLQVFYQRQDSNNSTPGAINALGLTLDVTFK
;
A
#
# COMPACT_ATOMS: atom_id res chain seq x y z
N MET A 1 -12.58 7.63 60.29
CA MET A 1 -13.06 7.15 58.99
C MET A 1 -12.12 7.73 57.95
N GLY A 2 -11.17 6.91 57.45
CA GLY A 2 -10.19 7.31 56.45
C GLY A 2 -10.62 6.85 55.07
N PRO A 3 -10.27 7.53 53.97
CA PRO A 3 -10.68 7.15 52.63
C PRO A 3 -9.87 5.94 52.13
N THR A 4 -10.61 4.93 51.71
CA THR A 4 -10.07 3.73 51.04
C THR A 4 -9.50 4.10 49.68
N GLY A 5 -8.18 4.01 49.58
CA GLY A 5 -7.46 4.20 48.30
C GLY A 5 -7.74 3.08 47.32
N GLU A 6 -8.48 3.36 46.30
CA GLU A 6 -8.66 2.49 45.14
C GLU A 6 -7.34 2.35 44.35
N ARG A 7 -6.75 1.15 44.36
CA ARG A 7 -5.55 0.86 43.58
C ARG A 7 -5.97 0.64 42.11
N VAL A 8 -5.59 1.57 41.25
CA VAL A 8 -5.70 1.41 39.79
C VAL A 8 -4.83 0.20 39.33
N PRO A 9 -5.38 -0.77 38.64
CA PRO A 9 -4.61 -1.91 38.19
C PRO A 9 -3.58 -1.51 37.12
N ILE A 10 -2.30 -1.74 37.47
CA ILE A 10 -1.18 -1.55 36.53
C ILE A 10 -1.34 -2.56 35.39
N ARG A 11 -1.69 -2.07 34.19
CA ARG A 11 -1.68 -2.87 32.96
C ARG A 11 -0.26 -3.37 32.72
N ARG A 12 -0.02 -4.68 32.90
CA ARG A 12 1.25 -5.34 32.56
C ARG A 12 1.52 -5.13 31.07
N ARG A 13 2.53 -4.33 30.77
CA ARG A 13 3.09 -4.19 29.43
C ARG A 13 3.63 -5.56 29.00
N ARG A 14 3.08 -6.13 27.95
CA ARG A 14 3.64 -7.34 27.31
C ARG A 14 4.90 -6.92 26.58
N HIS A 15 6.05 -7.21 27.14
CA HIS A 15 7.33 -7.10 26.45
C HIS A 15 7.38 -8.18 25.36
N PHE A 16 7.20 -7.80 24.11
CA PHE A 16 7.58 -8.64 22.98
C PHE A 16 9.11 -8.49 22.80
N PRO A 17 9.87 -9.60 22.79
CA PRO A 17 11.31 -9.50 22.60
C PRO A 17 11.63 -8.96 21.20
N CYS A 18 12.41 -7.90 21.16
CA CYS A 18 12.82 -7.16 19.94
C CYS A 18 13.52 -8.06 18.88
N HIS A 19 13.91 -9.28 19.25
CA HIS A 19 14.63 -10.24 18.41
C HIS A 19 13.75 -10.94 17.35
N CYS A 20 12.41 -10.93 17.50
CA CYS A 20 11.54 -11.59 16.53
C CYS A 20 11.29 -10.78 15.25
N ILE A 21 11.54 -9.47 15.26
CA ILE A 21 11.29 -8.59 14.10
C ILE A 21 12.38 -8.73 13.05
N ALA A 22 13.62 -8.90 13.45
CA ALA A 22 14.73 -9.14 12.53
C ALA A 22 14.58 -10.47 11.77
N ILE A 23 13.91 -11.45 12.37
CA ILE A 23 13.69 -12.78 11.78
C ILE A 23 12.54 -12.77 10.77
N ALA A 24 11.50 -11.96 10.97
CA ALA A 24 10.37 -11.88 10.03
C ALA A 24 10.72 -11.14 8.72
N LEU A 25 11.60 -10.14 8.78
CA LEU A 25 12.14 -9.48 7.59
C LEU A 25 13.21 -10.33 6.87
N ALA A 26 13.90 -11.24 7.60
CA ALA A 26 14.89 -12.15 7.03
C ALA A 26 14.26 -13.44 6.48
N ALA A 27 13.03 -13.79 6.88
CA ALA A 27 12.35 -15.02 6.48
C ALA A 27 11.46 -14.85 5.23
N ALA A 28 11.24 -13.64 4.72
CA ALA A 28 10.83 -13.50 3.34
C ALA A 28 12.03 -13.96 2.49
N PRO A 29 11.93 -15.08 1.72
CA PRO A 29 13.02 -15.40 0.82
C PRO A 29 13.25 -14.15 -0.02
N PRO A 30 14.50 -13.70 -0.22
CA PRO A 30 14.78 -12.75 -1.27
C PRO A 30 14.42 -13.51 -2.53
N VAL A 31 13.19 -13.35 -3.00
CA VAL A 31 12.86 -13.67 -4.38
C VAL A 31 13.63 -12.61 -5.14
N LEU A 32 14.91 -12.89 -5.39
CA LEU A 32 15.76 -12.19 -6.34
C LEU A 32 15.17 -12.44 -7.71
N TRP A 33 14.09 -11.75 -7.99
CA TRP A 33 13.48 -11.69 -9.29
C TRP A 33 14.31 -10.66 -10.05
N ALA A 34 15.39 -11.13 -10.65
CA ALA A 34 16.11 -10.36 -11.63
C ALA A 34 15.20 -10.23 -12.84
N GLY A 35 14.41 -9.17 -12.91
CA GLY A 35 13.77 -8.75 -14.15
C GLY A 35 14.85 -8.63 -15.20
N THR A 36 14.70 -9.36 -16.31
CA THR A 36 15.65 -9.29 -17.44
C THR A 36 15.41 -7.97 -18.17
N GLY A 37 16.29 -7.00 -18.01
CA GLY A 37 16.23 -5.70 -18.65
C GLY A 37 16.60 -4.54 -17.71
N GLU A 38 16.86 -3.38 -18.30
CA GLU A 38 17.03 -2.14 -17.51
C GLU A 38 15.73 -1.77 -16.83
N PRO A 39 15.78 -1.35 -15.54
CA PRO A 39 14.58 -0.90 -14.83
C PRO A 39 13.98 0.35 -15.50
N ASP A 40 12.67 0.43 -15.56
CA ASP A 40 11.95 1.64 -15.97
C ASP A 40 11.90 2.62 -14.79
N GLU A 41 12.40 3.84 -14.99
CA GLU A 41 12.36 4.89 -13.98
C GLU A 41 11.03 5.62 -14.05
N GLN A 42 10.35 5.74 -12.90
CA GLN A 42 8.99 6.29 -12.86
C GLN A 42 8.82 7.31 -11.73
N LEU A 43 7.89 8.24 -11.94
CA LEU A 43 7.29 9.08 -10.90
C LEU A 43 5.86 8.60 -10.63
N TRP A 44 5.55 8.27 -9.38
CA TRP A 44 4.22 7.86 -8.95
C TRP A 44 3.60 8.93 -8.05
N THR A 45 2.43 9.39 -8.42
CA THR A 45 1.68 10.38 -7.64
C THR A 45 0.33 9.82 -7.22
N GLU A 46 -0.07 10.12 -5.99
CA GLU A 46 -1.33 9.67 -5.40
C GLU A 46 -1.93 10.80 -4.55
N LEU A 47 -3.23 10.98 -4.64
CA LEU A 47 -4.02 11.85 -3.77
C LEU A 47 -5.08 11.00 -3.08
N ASP A 48 -5.02 10.95 -1.76
CA ASP A 48 -5.98 10.26 -0.90
C ASP A 48 -6.81 11.28 -0.12
N VAL A 49 -8.13 11.19 -0.25
CA VAL A 49 -9.07 12.07 0.44
C VAL A 49 -9.99 11.22 1.31
N THR A 50 -9.80 11.29 2.64
CA THR A 50 -10.53 10.45 3.60
C THR A 50 -11.48 11.28 4.46
N GLY A 51 -12.73 10.82 4.61
CA GLY A 51 -13.71 11.39 5.51
C GLY A 51 -14.49 10.33 6.29
N PRO A 52 -14.98 10.65 7.52
CA PRO A 52 -15.85 9.78 8.27
C PRO A 52 -17.26 9.79 7.68
N ILE A 53 -17.91 8.62 7.59
CA ILE A 53 -19.33 8.48 7.23
C ILE A 53 -20.17 7.92 8.37
N ALA A 54 -19.53 7.21 9.31
CA ALA A 54 -20.15 6.73 10.54
C ALA A 54 -19.07 6.48 11.60
N LYS A 55 -19.50 6.10 12.82
CA LYS A 55 -18.56 5.70 13.89
C LYS A 55 -17.67 4.55 13.39
N ASN A 56 -16.35 4.74 13.46
CA ASN A 56 -15.34 3.77 13.01
C ASN A 56 -15.39 3.44 11.50
N THR A 57 -16.16 4.17 10.70
CA THR A 57 -16.30 3.93 9.26
C THR A 57 -15.88 5.18 8.49
N THR A 58 -14.98 5.00 7.54
CA THR A 58 -14.50 6.08 6.66
C THR A 58 -14.67 5.69 5.20
N ILE A 59 -14.82 6.70 4.36
CA ILE A 59 -14.70 6.60 2.91
C ILE A 59 -13.44 7.30 2.46
N THR A 60 -12.70 6.69 1.53
CA THR A 60 -11.50 7.27 0.93
C THR A 60 -11.67 7.31 -0.58
N GLY A 61 -11.56 8.49 -1.17
CA GLY A 61 -11.37 8.68 -2.60
C GLY A 61 -9.89 8.75 -2.93
N ILE A 62 -9.45 8.05 -3.97
CA ILE A 62 -8.04 7.96 -4.33
C ILE A 62 -7.87 8.25 -5.82
N ALA A 63 -6.97 9.16 -6.16
CA ALA A 63 -6.56 9.44 -7.53
C ALA A 63 -5.06 9.15 -7.68
N LYS A 64 -4.68 8.44 -8.76
CA LYS A 64 -3.28 8.04 -9.02
C LYS A 64 -2.87 8.40 -10.43
N ALA A 65 -1.60 8.80 -10.58
CA ALA A 65 -0.96 8.91 -11.87
C ALA A 65 0.48 8.37 -11.78
N ARG A 66 0.94 7.73 -12.85
CA ARG A 66 2.31 7.24 -13.00
C ARG A 66 2.88 7.76 -14.29
N PHE A 67 4.12 8.20 -14.24
CA PHE A 67 4.86 8.74 -15.37
C PHE A 67 6.15 7.94 -15.52
N SER A 68 6.50 7.59 -16.74
CA SER A 68 7.74 6.90 -17.10
C SER A 68 8.54 7.80 -18.04
N GLU A 69 9.86 7.74 -17.97
CA GLU A 69 10.74 8.47 -18.90
C GLU A 69 10.56 7.97 -20.35
N SER A 70 10.16 6.71 -20.51
CA SER A 70 10.00 6.09 -21.84
C SER A 70 8.70 6.44 -22.55
N LEU A 71 7.74 7.11 -21.90
CA LEU A 71 6.43 7.44 -22.46
C LEU A 71 6.05 8.91 -22.23
N PRO A 72 5.54 9.62 -23.28
CA PRO A 72 5.21 11.05 -23.19
C PRO A 72 3.97 11.34 -22.35
N ASN A 73 3.12 10.35 -22.08
CA ASN A 73 1.88 10.46 -21.32
C ASN A 73 1.95 9.62 -20.04
N PRO A 74 1.07 9.82 -19.06
CA PRO A 74 1.00 8.95 -17.91
C PRO A 74 0.83 7.49 -18.31
N THR A 75 1.70 6.61 -17.80
CA THR A 75 1.61 5.15 -18.04
C THR A 75 0.38 4.54 -17.37
N LEU A 76 -0.12 5.17 -16.31
CA LEU A 76 -1.33 4.78 -15.61
C LEU A 76 -2.00 6.00 -15.01
N THR A 77 -3.31 6.09 -15.16
CA THR A 77 -4.18 6.91 -14.31
C THR A 77 -5.23 6.03 -13.66
N ALA A 78 -5.60 6.33 -12.41
CA ALA A 78 -6.60 5.55 -11.70
C ALA A 78 -7.45 6.44 -10.80
N ALA A 79 -8.73 6.10 -10.72
CA ALA A 79 -9.66 6.59 -9.71
C ALA A 79 -10.16 5.40 -8.88
N GLU A 80 -10.20 5.58 -7.56
CA GLU A 80 -10.56 4.51 -6.63
C GLU A 80 -11.41 5.07 -5.50
N VAL A 81 -12.37 4.29 -5.01
CA VAL A 81 -13.10 4.57 -3.79
C VAL A 81 -13.02 3.36 -2.87
N GLU A 82 -12.69 3.59 -1.59
CA GLU A 82 -12.63 2.56 -0.57
C GLU A 82 -13.54 2.91 0.62
N LEU A 83 -14.27 1.91 1.10
CA LEU A 83 -15.00 1.95 2.36
C LEU A 83 -14.20 1.15 3.39
N ASN A 84 -13.89 1.76 4.54
CA ASN A 84 -13.09 1.16 5.59
C ASN A 84 -13.86 1.15 6.92
N HIS A 85 -13.84 0.03 7.63
CA HIS A 85 -14.45 -0.12 8.95
C HIS A 85 -13.44 -0.66 9.97
N LYS A 86 -13.25 0.05 11.09
CA LYS A 86 -12.29 -0.29 12.14
C LYS A 86 -12.94 -1.08 13.27
N ILE A 87 -12.38 -2.24 13.59
CA ILE A 87 -12.80 -3.14 14.68
C ILE A 87 -11.57 -3.47 15.53
N GLY A 88 -11.37 -2.73 16.62
CA GLY A 88 -10.15 -2.89 17.43
C GLY A 88 -8.88 -2.56 16.62
N ASP A 89 -7.98 -3.53 16.50
CA ASP A 89 -6.75 -3.42 15.72
C ASP A 89 -6.91 -3.85 14.26
N TRP A 90 -8.09 -4.33 13.87
CA TRP A 90 -8.45 -4.66 12.51
C TRP A 90 -9.05 -3.46 11.79
N THR A 91 -8.73 -3.34 10.51
CA THR A 91 -9.47 -2.52 9.55
C THR A 91 -9.87 -3.44 8.40
N ILE A 92 -11.17 -3.59 8.18
CA ILE A 92 -11.71 -4.32 7.03
C ILE A 92 -12.28 -3.32 6.03
N GLY A 93 -12.24 -3.64 4.76
CA GLY A 93 -12.75 -2.71 3.75
C GLY A 93 -13.03 -3.37 2.41
N ALA A 94 -13.74 -2.60 1.59
CA ALA A 94 -14.03 -2.91 0.21
C ALA A 94 -13.83 -1.66 -0.65
N GLY A 95 -13.56 -1.85 -1.92
CA GLY A 95 -13.35 -0.73 -2.84
C GLY A 95 -13.64 -1.08 -4.28
N TYR A 96 -13.79 -0.03 -5.07
CA TYR A 96 -13.88 -0.08 -6.52
C TYR A 96 -12.77 0.78 -7.12
N ARG A 97 -12.19 0.32 -8.20
CA ARG A 97 -11.13 1.01 -8.91
C ARG A 97 -11.36 0.96 -10.42
N HIS A 98 -11.14 2.10 -11.05
CA HIS A 98 -11.09 2.28 -12.49
C HIS A 98 -9.68 2.73 -12.89
N ASP A 99 -9.03 1.97 -13.77
CA ASP A 99 -7.69 2.26 -14.28
C ASP A 99 -7.73 2.52 -15.77
N THR A 100 -6.90 3.44 -16.20
CA THR A 100 -6.50 3.61 -17.60
C THR A 100 -4.99 3.44 -17.67
N THR A 101 -4.52 2.41 -18.38
CA THR A 101 -3.10 2.12 -18.57
C THR A 101 -2.74 2.37 -20.03
N GLN A 102 -1.67 3.11 -20.27
CA GLN A 102 -1.10 3.24 -21.62
C GLN A 102 -0.22 2.03 -21.88
N GLU A 103 -0.55 1.27 -22.92
CA GLU A 103 0.27 0.16 -23.40
C GLU A 103 1.37 0.69 -24.32
N ARG A 104 2.52 0.06 -24.32
CA ARG A 104 3.58 0.36 -25.29
C ARG A 104 3.13 -0.07 -26.68
N PRO A 105 3.54 0.62 -27.75
CA PRO A 105 3.12 0.28 -29.12
C PRO A 105 3.36 -1.19 -29.49
N GLU A 106 4.46 -1.77 -29.03
CA GLU A 106 4.82 -3.19 -29.24
C GLU A 106 3.96 -4.18 -28.45
N GLU A 107 3.23 -3.75 -27.42
CA GLU A 107 2.36 -4.57 -26.59
C GLU A 107 0.88 -4.48 -26.98
N SER A 108 0.55 -3.56 -27.88
CA SER A 108 -0.84 -3.30 -28.30
C SER A 108 -1.35 -4.36 -29.27
N VAL A 109 -2.25 -5.24 -28.80
CA VAL A 109 -2.84 -6.33 -29.62
C VAL A 109 -3.85 -5.80 -30.64
N ASP A 110 -4.52 -4.67 -30.35
CA ASP A 110 -5.62 -4.13 -31.18
C ASP A 110 -5.29 -2.76 -31.83
N GLY A 111 -4.03 -2.33 -31.80
CA GLY A 111 -3.65 -0.98 -32.22
C GLY A 111 -4.19 0.15 -31.33
N LYS A 112 -4.79 -0.22 -30.19
CA LYS A 112 -5.25 0.73 -29.15
C LYS A 112 -4.17 0.79 -28.08
N ASN A 113 -3.50 1.93 -27.96
CA ASN A 113 -2.46 2.15 -26.95
C ASN A 113 -3.02 2.38 -25.54
N VAL A 114 -4.31 2.06 -25.28
CA VAL A 114 -4.98 2.34 -24.02
C VAL A 114 -5.81 1.14 -23.58
N LYS A 115 -5.53 0.63 -22.39
CA LYS A 115 -6.30 -0.41 -21.72
C LYS A 115 -7.06 0.16 -20.52
N ILE A 116 -8.36 -0.07 -20.49
CA ILE A 116 -9.22 0.29 -19.36
C ILE A 116 -9.47 -0.95 -18.53
N THR A 117 -9.27 -0.85 -17.22
CA THR A 117 -9.49 -1.93 -16.26
C THR A 117 -10.38 -1.45 -15.13
N GLN A 118 -11.39 -2.26 -14.80
CA GLN A 118 -12.27 -2.03 -13.66
C GLN A 118 -12.12 -3.17 -12.68
N SER A 119 -11.99 -2.88 -11.39
CA SER A 119 -11.84 -3.92 -10.38
C SER A 119 -12.57 -3.59 -9.10
N VAL A 120 -13.10 -4.62 -8.47
CA VAL A 120 -13.57 -4.59 -7.09
C VAL A 120 -12.52 -5.26 -6.20
N ARG A 121 -12.49 -4.86 -4.94
CA ARG A 121 -11.54 -5.40 -3.97
C ARG A 121 -12.15 -5.53 -2.60
N VAL A 122 -11.65 -6.49 -1.85
CA VAL A 122 -11.87 -6.61 -0.41
C VAL A 122 -10.55 -6.76 0.29
N PHE A 123 -10.44 -6.23 1.50
CA PHE A 123 -9.20 -6.32 2.24
C PHE A 123 -9.40 -6.31 3.75
N GLY A 124 -8.41 -6.85 4.45
CA GLY A 124 -8.27 -6.78 5.89
C GLY A 124 -6.85 -6.36 6.25
N THR A 125 -6.72 -5.46 7.20
CA THR A 125 -5.44 -5.02 7.75
C THR A 125 -5.46 -5.24 9.25
N TYR A 126 -4.46 -5.91 9.80
CA TYR A 126 -4.21 -6.01 11.23
C TYR A 126 -2.98 -5.21 11.60
N ALA A 127 -3.04 -4.40 12.68
CA ALA A 127 -1.94 -3.55 13.10
C ALA A 127 -1.53 -3.83 14.55
N TRP A 128 -0.31 -4.34 14.74
CA TRP A 128 0.34 -4.45 16.05
C TRP A 128 1.02 -3.12 16.38
N ARG A 129 0.74 -2.58 17.56
CA ARG A 129 1.33 -1.31 18.02
C ARG A 129 2.03 -1.51 19.35
N TRP A 130 3.29 -1.05 19.45
CA TRP A 130 4.07 -1.04 20.67
C TRP A 130 5.03 0.15 20.66
N GLU A 131 5.03 0.90 21.74
CA GLU A 131 5.83 2.12 21.87
C GLU A 131 5.67 3.04 20.65
N ARG A 132 6.75 3.24 19.88
CA ARG A 132 6.83 4.06 18.67
C ARG A 132 6.64 3.24 17.39
N ASN A 133 6.37 1.95 17.50
CA ASN A 133 6.39 1.04 16.38
C ASN A 133 4.98 0.59 16.00
N THR A 134 4.76 0.41 14.73
CA THR A 134 3.57 -0.27 14.19
C THR A 134 4.01 -1.28 13.13
N LEU A 135 3.56 -2.52 13.26
CA LEU A 135 3.68 -3.53 12.22
C LEU A 135 2.26 -3.82 11.70
N ALA A 136 2.04 -3.65 10.42
CA ALA A 136 0.74 -3.89 9.79
C ALA A 136 0.85 -5.00 8.75
N LEU A 137 -0.06 -5.98 8.82
CA LEU A 137 -0.25 -7.00 7.79
C LEU A 137 -1.56 -6.71 7.07
N ARG A 138 -1.51 -6.50 5.75
CA ARG A 138 -2.69 -6.32 4.89
C ARG A 138 -2.82 -7.49 3.93
N LEU A 139 -3.98 -8.11 3.94
CA LEU A 139 -4.41 -9.09 2.95
C LEU A 139 -5.45 -8.42 2.06
N ARG A 140 -5.35 -8.62 0.74
CA ARG A 140 -6.28 -8.05 -0.23
C ARG A 140 -6.56 -9.03 -1.35
N LEU A 141 -7.83 -9.10 -1.76
CA LEU A 141 -8.29 -9.81 -2.95
C LEU A 141 -8.84 -8.77 -3.93
N ASP A 142 -8.40 -8.83 -5.17
CA ASP A 142 -8.89 -8.02 -6.28
C ASP A 142 -9.57 -8.93 -7.30
N ASP A 143 -10.72 -8.48 -7.82
CA ASP A 143 -11.44 -9.08 -8.95
C ASP A 143 -11.53 -8.05 -10.08
N THR A 144 -11.07 -8.40 -11.29
CA THR A 144 -11.08 -7.52 -12.47
C THR A 144 -12.34 -7.80 -13.30
N LEU A 145 -13.31 -6.90 -13.26
CA LEU A 145 -14.67 -7.09 -13.80
C LEU A 145 -14.72 -7.23 -15.32
N ASN A 146 -13.79 -6.62 -16.05
CA ASN A 146 -13.74 -6.59 -17.50
C ASN A 146 -12.57 -7.37 -18.10
N ALA A 147 -12.03 -8.35 -17.36
CA ALA A 147 -11.02 -9.25 -17.87
C ALA A 147 -11.67 -10.35 -18.71
N SER A 148 -11.06 -10.66 -19.86
CA SER A 148 -11.49 -11.75 -20.73
C SER A 148 -11.12 -13.14 -20.19
N SER A 149 -10.20 -13.21 -19.27
CA SER A 149 -9.75 -14.41 -18.57
C SER A 149 -9.50 -14.06 -17.11
N ASN A 150 -9.50 -15.06 -16.26
CA ASN A 150 -9.56 -15.01 -14.80
C ASN A 150 -8.92 -13.76 -14.16
N PRO A 151 -9.70 -12.99 -13.45
CA PRO A 151 -9.33 -11.67 -12.95
C PRO A 151 -8.83 -11.67 -11.50
N TYR A 152 -8.81 -12.83 -10.82
CA TYR A 152 -8.58 -12.88 -9.37
C TYR A 152 -7.10 -12.77 -9.01
N ARG A 153 -6.80 -11.83 -8.11
CA ARG A 153 -5.45 -11.61 -7.56
C ARG A 153 -5.50 -11.49 -6.06
N ALA A 154 -4.54 -12.13 -5.39
CA ALA A 154 -4.29 -11.90 -3.97
C ALA A 154 -3.05 -11.04 -3.79
N ARG A 155 -3.04 -10.23 -2.71
CA ARG A 155 -1.89 -9.44 -2.30
C ARG A 155 -1.69 -9.57 -0.79
N VAL A 156 -0.44 -9.68 -0.41
CA VAL A 156 -0.03 -9.68 0.99
C VAL A 156 0.99 -8.58 1.16
N ARG A 157 0.72 -7.60 2.05
CA ARG A 157 1.65 -6.52 2.37
C ARG A 157 1.97 -6.54 3.85
N LEU A 158 3.27 -6.55 4.15
CA LEU A 158 3.79 -6.29 5.48
C LEU A 158 4.39 -4.89 5.50
N GLU A 159 4.02 -4.06 6.47
CA GLU A 159 4.50 -2.70 6.59
C GLU A 159 4.93 -2.42 8.03
N TYR A 160 6.14 -1.90 8.18
CA TYR A 160 6.67 -1.42 9.44
C TYR A 160 6.74 0.10 9.44
N ARG A 161 6.27 0.73 10.53
CA ARG A 161 6.35 2.18 10.76
C ARG A 161 7.03 2.45 12.08
N TRP A 162 7.93 3.43 12.08
CA TRP A 162 8.59 3.95 13.25
C TRP A 162 8.24 5.44 13.43
N ALA A 163 7.47 5.77 14.50
CA ALA A 163 7.05 7.13 14.78
C ALA A 163 8.22 8.00 15.26
N THR A 164 8.33 9.20 14.70
CA THR A 164 9.38 10.17 14.97
C THR A 164 8.83 11.32 15.84
N GLU A 165 8.59 11.06 17.12
CA GLU A 165 7.99 12.03 18.06
C GLU A 165 8.81 13.31 18.25
N GLU A 166 10.11 13.27 17.94
CA GLU A 166 11.04 14.38 18.11
C GLU A 166 10.94 15.44 17.00
N LEU A 167 10.35 15.08 15.86
CA LEU A 167 10.27 15.95 14.68
C LEU A 167 8.81 16.30 14.40
N SER A 168 8.40 17.53 14.69
CA SER A 168 7.02 17.98 14.48
C SER A 168 6.55 18.00 13.02
N TRP A 169 7.49 17.99 12.07
CA TRP A 169 7.23 17.99 10.64
C TRP A 169 7.25 16.59 9.99
N MET A 170 7.62 15.54 10.75
CA MET A 170 7.66 14.16 10.27
C MET A 170 6.96 13.23 11.25
N SER A 171 5.95 12.48 10.81
CA SER A 171 5.19 11.56 11.67
C SER A 171 5.90 10.24 11.87
N TYR A 172 6.41 9.64 10.77
CA TYR A 172 7.04 8.32 10.83
C TYR A 172 7.93 8.06 9.61
N LEU A 173 8.89 7.15 9.80
CA LEU A 173 9.57 6.43 8.74
C LEU A 173 8.86 5.10 8.50
N PHE A 174 8.86 4.58 7.28
CA PHE A 174 8.29 3.29 6.99
C PHE A 174 9.09 2.48 5.98
N ALA A 175 8.92 1.16 6.06
CA ALA A 175 9.30 0.22 5.02
C ALA A 175 8.18 -0.80 4.85
N SER A 176 7.91 -1.22 3.63
CA SER A 176 6.91 -2.25 3.33
C SER A 176 7.34 -3.14 2.19
N ASP A 177 6.90 -4.39 2.26
CA ASP A 177 7.02 -5.36 1.19
C ASP A 177 5.63 -5.91 0.85
N GLU A 178 5.30 -5.97 -0.45
CA GLU A 178 4.01 -6.43 -0.96
C GLU A 178 4.24 -7.46 -2.06
N VAL A 179 3.71 -8.66 -1.90
CA VAL A 179 3.76 -9.73 -2.89
C VAL A 179 2.38 -9.95 -3.51
N PHE A 180 2.38 -10.33 -4.78
CA PHE A 180 1.18 -10.46 -5.61
C PHE A 180 1.09 -11.88 -6.18
N TYR A 181 -0.04 -12.53 -5.93
CA TYR A 181 -0.35 -13.86 -6.43
C TYR A 181 -1.48 -13.80 -7.47
N GLU A 182 -1.30 -14.47 -8.58
CA GLU A 182 -2.30 -14.62 -9.63
C GLU A 182 -2.87 -16.04 -9.60
N PHE A 183 -4.19 -16.15 -9.45
CA PHE A 183 -4.84 -17.46 -9.29
C PHE A 183 -4.90 -18.26 -10.58
N GLN A 184 -4.96 -17.59 -11.73
CA GLN A 184 -5.01 -18.27 -13.02
C GLN A 184 -3.72 -19.04 -13.29
N ASP A 185 -2.58 -18.39 -13.15
CA ASP A 185 -1.28 -18.98 -13.40
C ASP A 185 -0.68 -19.68 -12.20
N GLN A 186 -1.41 -19.64 -11.06
CA GLN A 186 -1.03 -20.23 -9.76
C GLN A 186 0.39 -19.83 -9.32
N GLN A 187 0.76 -18.56 -9.53
CA GLN A 187 2.11 -18.09 -9.26
C GLN A 187 2.16 -16.74 -8.55
N TRP A 188 3.23 -16.54 -7.79
CA TRP A 188 3.65 -15.21 -7.36
C TRP A 188 4.31 -14.53 -8.54
N TYR A 189 3.74 -13.43 -9.02
CA TYR A 189 4.20 -12.80 -10.26
C TYR A 189 4.83 -11.44 -10.06
N ARG A 190 4.67 -10.84 -8.87
CA ARG A 190 5.17 -9.49 -8.59
C ARG A 190 5.54 -9.34 -7.13
N ASN A 191 6.65 -8.63 -6.89
CA ASN A 191 7.04 -8.11 -5.59
C ASN A 191 7.17 -6.59 -5.65
N ARG A 192 6.90 -5.91 -4.54
CA ARG A 192 7.01 -4.47 -4.44
C ARG A 192 7.53 -4.08 -3.08
N PHE A 193 8.74 -3.57 -3.05
CA PHE A 193 9.33 -2.97 -1.87
C PHE A 193 9.12 -1.46 -1.88
N ARG A 194 8.83 -0.86 -0.70
CA ARG A 194 8.76 0.59 -0.50
C ARG A 194 9.50 0.98 0.76
N ALA A 195 10.17 2.14 0.74
CA ALA A 195 10.71 2.76 1.94
C ALA A 195 10.62 4.28 1.82
N GLY A 196 10.28 4.96 2.91
CA GLY A 196 10.06 6.39 2.86
C GLY A 196 9.68 7.01 4.20
N THR A 197 9.12 8.21 4.11
CA THR A 197 8.71 9.01 5.26
C THR A 197 7.36 9.66 5.04
N ASN A 198 6.67 9.96 6.13
CA ASN A 198 5.43 10.75 6.14
C ASN A 198 5.67 12.11 6.79
N LEU A 199 5.47 13.18 6.02
CA LEU A 199 5.67 14.57 6.42
C LEU A 199 4.33 15.21 6.77
N VAL A 200 4.27 15.89 7.92
CA VAL A 200 3.08 16.63 8.36
C VAL A 200 3.09 18.02 7.71
N LEU A 201 2.20 18.26 6.76
CA LEU A 201 2.04 19.58 6.14
C LEU A 201 1.09 20.48 6.94
N THR A 202 -0.03 19.90 7.37
CA THR A 202 -1.04 20.59 8.20
C THR A 202 -1.68 19.60 9.19
N LYS A 203 -2.63 20.06 10.02
CA LYS A 203 -3.41 19.18 10.90
C LYS A 203 -4.30 18.16 10.16
N ARG A 204 -4.46 18.30 8.84
CA ARG A 204 -5.35 17.49 8.00
C ARG A 204 -4.68 16.97 6.74
N THR A 205 -3.43 17.34 6.52
CA THR A 205 -2.75 17.03 5.26
C THR A 205 -1.35 16.53 5.56
N ASP A 206 -1.06 15.33 5.10
CA ASP A 206 0.25 14.70 5.17
C ASP A 206 0.78 14.45 3.75
N LEU A 207 2.09 14.47 3.58
CA LEU A 207 2.77 14.10 2.35
C LEU A 207 3.68 12.91 2.62
N GLN A 208 3.39 11.78 1.98
CA GLN A 208 4.28 10.63 2.00
C GLN A 208 5.24 10.72 0.80
N VAL A 209 6.54 10.64 1.06
CA VAL A 209 7.61 10.59 0.05
C VAL A 209 8.32 9.25 0.19
N PHE A 210 8.44 8.49 -0.90
CA PHE A 210 9.03 7.16 -0.85
C PHE A 210 9.76 6.79 -2.13
N TYR A 211 10.76 5.92 -1.97
CA TYR A 211 11.31 5.12 -3.05
C TYR A 211 10.55 3.80 -3.12
N GLN A 212 10.32 3.31 -4.33
CA GLN A 212 9.74 2.01 -4.59
C GLN A 212 10.51 1.24 -5.64
N ARG A 213 10.77 -0.03 -5.35
CA ARG A 213 11.21 -1.04 -6.31
C ARG A 213 10.07 -2.03 -6.55
N GLN A 214 9.76 -2.29 -7.82
CA GLN A 214 8.81 -3.32 -8.22
C GLN A 214 9.50 -4.26 -9.20
N ASP A 215 9.46 -5.55 -8.92
CA ASP A 215 9.92 -6.62 -9.80
C ASP A 215 8.73 -7.48 -10.22
N SER A 216 8.64 -7.85 -11.49
CA SER A 216 7.52 -8.61 -12.06
C SER A 216 8.04 -9.63 -13.06
N ASN A 217 7.50 -10.87 -13.05
CA ASN A 217 7.92 -11.93 -13.95
C ASN A 217 7.28 -11.82 -15.36
N ASN A 218 6.04 -11.31 -15.41
CA ASN A 218 5.20 -11.39 -16.60
C ASN A 218 4.86 -10.00 -17.15
N SER A 219 5.76 -9.04 -17.03
CA SER A 219 5.52 -7.70 -17.55
C SER A 219 6.79 -7.08 -18.13
N THR A 220 6.62 -6.26 -19.13
CA THR A 220 7.67 -5.40 -19.68
C THR A 220 7.35 -3.95 -19.26
N PRO A 221 8.26 -3.25 -18.54
CA PRO A 221 9.52 -3.75 -18.01
C PRO A 221 9.35 -4.74 -16.85
N GLY A 222 10.27 -5.68 -16.70
CA GLY A 222 10.32 -6.64 -15.59
C GLY A 222 10.61 -5.99 -14.24
N ALA A 223 11.28 -4.83 -14.26
CA ALA A 223 11.63 -4.06 -13.08
C ALA A 223 11.24 -2.59 -13.25
N ILE A 224 10.80 -1.96 -12.15
CA ILE A 224 10.46 -0.54 -12.07
C ILE A 224 11.11 0.03 -10.82
N ASN A 225 11.82 1.15 -10.95
CA ASN A 225 12.21 2.02 -9.85
C ASN A 225 11.31 3.24 -9.87
N ALA A 226 10.78 3.65 -8.74
CA ALA A 226 9.92 4.83 -8.71
C ALA A 226 10.22 5.72 -7.51
N LEU A 227 10.21 7.04 -7.76
CA LEU A 227 9.96 8.02 -6.71
C LEU A 227 8.45 8.15 -6.56
N GLY A 228 7.94 8.03 -5.34
CA GLY A 228 6.52 8.12 -5.04
C GLY A 228 6.18 9.30 -4.16
N LEU A 229 5.05 9.95 -4.45
CA LEU A 229 4.47 11.03 -3.68
C LEU A 229 3.00 10.71 -3.43
N THR A 230 2.58 10.64 -2.15
CA THR A 230 1.15 10.52 -1.79
C THR A 230 0.76 11.70 -0.92
N LEU A 231 -0.24 12.45 -1.35
CA LEU A 231 -0.86 13.52 -0.55
C LEU A 231 -2.11 12.98 0.13
N ASP A 232 -2.07 12.87 1.45
CA ASP A 232 -3.18 12.41 2.28
C ASP A 232 -3.93 13.61 2.86
N VAL A 233 -5.23 13.72 2.59
CA VAL A 233 -6.12 14.74 3.14
C VAL A 233 -7.21 14.09 3.96
N THR A 234 -7.32 14.44 5.27
CA THR A 234 -8.30 13.86 6.19
C THR A 234 -9.28 14.91 6.69
N PHE A 235 -10.57 14.67 6.46
CA PHE A 235 -11.68 15.46 7.04
C PHE A 235 -12.14 14.82 8.35
N LYS A 236 -12.60 15.67 9.28
CA LYS A 236 -13.14 15.27 10.59
C LYS A 236 -14.61 15.60 10.68
#